data_6a4e726af302b9bed9a7c987d5a4822c
#
_entry.id   6a4e726af302b9bed9a7c987d5a4822c
#
_cell.length_a   1.000
_cell.length_b   1.000
_cell.length_c   1.000
_cell.angle_alpha   90.00
_cell.angle_beta   90.00
_cell.angle_gamma   90.00
#
_symmetry.space_group_name_H-M   'P 1'
#
loop_
_entity.id
_entity.type
_entity.pdbx_description
1 polymer ?
#
loop_
_entity_poly.entity_id
_entity_poly.type
_entity_poly.pdbx_seq_one_letter_code
_entity_poly.pdbx_strand_id
1 'polypeptide(L)'
;SAASEVYKRQQVEHPVSEQITGTDIIKEQLRIASGEPISCIERAPFAPFGHAMEFRINAEDPEHDFRPCPGNITRFDVPGGPGVRVETYIKQGDRISPYYDSMVAKLIVWGIDRDECIARGKRALSEFCIEGIKTTIPFHLEVLEKEAFVEGRVYTDFIETEMGDE
;
A
#
# COMPACT_ATOMS: atom_id res chain seq x y z
N SER A 1 24.37 -6.73 5.93
CA SER A 1 25.00 -5.88 6.94
C SER A 1 23.97 -5.47 7.98
N ALA A 2 24.41 -5.09 9.20
CA ALA A 2 23.50 -4.65 10.27
C ALA A 2 22.60 -3.47 9.85
N ALA A 3 23.09 -2.55 9.04
CA ALA A 3 22.33 -1.43 8.50
C ALA A 3 21.17 -1.90 7.58
N SER A 4 21.38 -2.93 6.77
CA SER A 4 20.34 -3.53 5.94
C SER A 4 19.23 -4.18 6.77
N GLU A 5 19.56 -4.80 7.89
CA GLU A 5 18.61 -5.42 8.82
C GLU A 5 17.74 -4.38 9.52
N VAL A 6 18.32 -3.27 9.96
CA VAL A 6 17.58 -2.15 10.59
C VAL A 6 16.61 -1.51 9.60
N TYR A 7 17.04 -1.31 8.36
CA TYR A 7 16.21 -0.72 7.30
C TYR A 7 14.99 -1.59 6.98
N LYS A 8 15.14 -2.92 6.97
CA LYS A 8 14.04 -3.87 6.72
C LYS A 8 13.03 -3.98 7.86
N ARG A 9 13.36 -3.53 9.08
CA ARG A 9 12.46 -3.63 10.24
C ARG A 9 11.34 -2.61 10.25
N GLN A 10 11.44 -1.54 9.47
CA GLN A 10 10.39 -0.53 9.37
C GLN A 10 9.10 -1.10 8.74
N GLN A 11 9.25 -2.08 7.84
CA GLN A 11 8.20 -2.73 7.07
C GLN A 11 7.37 -1.75 6.21
N VAL A 12 7.18 -2.08 4.95
CA VAL A 12 6.44 -1.25 3.98
C VAL A 12 5.00 -1.01 4.44
N GLU A 13 4.39 -2.02 5.04
CA GLU A 13 3.00 -2.07 5.49
C GLU A 13 2.69 -1.33 6.81
N HIS A 14 3.66 -0.63 7.42
CA HIS A 14 3.43 0.14 8.66
C HIS A 14 2.26 1.13 8.59
N PRO A 15 1.92 1.75 7.43
CA PRO A 15 0.79 2.68 7.34
C PRO A 15 -0.56 2.06 7.68
N VAL A 16 -0.76 0.75 7.45
CA VAL A 16 -2.00 0.05 7.86
C VAL A 16 -2.16 0.11 9.37
N SER A 17 -1.10 -0.22 10.11
CA SER A 17 -1.09 -0.14 11.58
C SER A 17 -1.28 1.30 12.07
N GLU A 18 -0.67 2.29 11.41
CA GLU A 18 -0.85 3.70 11.73
C GLU A 18 -2.30 4.14 11.61
N GLN A 19 -2.99 3.72 10.54
CA GLN A 19 -4.37 4.12 10.28
C GLN A 19 -5.35 3.58 11.33
N ILE A 20 -5.19 2.33 11.76
CA ILE A 20 -6.11 1.70 12.70
C ILE A 20 -5.78 2.00 14.18
N THR A 21 -4.57 2.49 14.47
CA THR A 21 -4.14 2.80 15.86
C THR A 21 -4.06 4.29 16.14
N GLY A 22 -4.00 5.14 15.11
CA GLY A 22 -3.75 6.57 15.23
C GLY A 22 -2.33 6.89 15.73
N THR A 23 -1.38 5.95 15.56
CA THR A 23 0.01 6.10 15.99
C THR A 23 0.90 6.35 14.79
N ASP A 24 1.66 7.44 14.80
CA ASP A 24 2.73 7.70 13.81
C ASP A 24 3.98 6.90 14.22
N ILE A 25 4.14 5.73 13.60
CA ILE A 25 5.21 4.77 13.95
C ILE A 25 6.59 5.38 13.68
N ILE A 26 6.76 6.12 12.59
CA ILE A 26 8.04 6.74 12.23
C ILE A 26 8.43 7.82 13.26
N LYS A 27 7.48 8.65 13.66
CA LYS A 27 7.68 9.65 14.70
C LYS A 27 8.03 9.01 16.03
N GLU A 28 7.36 7.93 16.43
CA GLU A 28 7.70 7.20 17.64
C GLU A 28 9.10 6.59 17.59
N GLN A 29 9.53 6.05 16.44
CA GLN A 29 10.89 5.56 16.26
C GLN A 29 11.94 6.68 16.46
N LEU A 30 11.69 7.87 15.93
CA LEU A 30 12.58 9.02 16.10
C LEU A 30 12.63 9.47 17.57
N ARG A 31 11.50 9.50 18.26
CA ARG A 31 11.41 9.82 19.69
C ARG A 31 12.20 8.84 20.55
N ILE A 32 11.99 7.55 20.32
CA ILE A 32 12.74 6.49 21.04
C ILE A 32 14.24 6.63 20.80
N ALA A 33 14.64 6.90 19.56
CA ALA A 33 16.05 7.10 19.22
C ALA A 33 16.66 8.35 19.90
N SER A 34 15.84 9.36 20.21
CA SER A 34 16.26 10.54 20.98
C SER A 34 16.26 10.32 22.50
N GLY A 35 15.85 9.13 22.96
CA GLY A 35 15.81 8.77 24.39
C GLY A 35 14.49 9.10 25.09
N GLU A 36 13.45 9.46 24.33
CA GLU A 36 12.10 9.68 24.86
C GLU A 36 11.35 8.35 25.08
N PRO A 37 10.45 8.27 26.08
CA PRO A 37 9.60 7.12 26.24
C PRO A 37 8.57 7.03 25.10
N ILE A 38 8.08 5.81 24.85
CA ILE A 38 7.00 5.57 23.85
C ILE A 38 5.73 6.29 24.29
N SER A 39 5.22 7.21 23.46
CA SER A 39 4.06 8.03 23.80
C SER A 39 2.73 7.27 23.66
N CYS A 40 2.68 6.24 22.83
CA CYS A 40 1.45 5.49 22.56
C CYS A 40 1.03 4.54 23.71
N ILE A 41 1.92 4.22 24.65
CA ILE A 41 1.60 3.37 25.82
C ILE A 41 0.54 4.02 26.71
N GLU A 42 0.49 5.34 26.79
CA GLU A 42 -0.49 6.07 27.60
C GLU A 42 -1.93 5.94 27.05
N ARG A 43 -2.10 5.45 25.82
CA ARG A 43 -3.40 5.24 25.17
C ARG A 43 -3.90 3.79 25.28
N ALA A 44 -3.25 2.95 26.05
CA ALA A 44 -3.69 1.56 26.25
C ALA A 44 -5.03 1.49 27.05
N PRO A 45 -5.95 0.50 26.75
CA PRO A 45 -5.70 -0.58 25.81
C PRO A 45 -5.86 -0.15 24.36
N PHE A 46 -4.95 -0.61 23.50
CA PHE A 46 -5.02 -0.41 22.05
C PHE A 46 -6.23 -1.16 21.49
N ALA A 47 -7.31 -0.48 21.19
CA ALA A 47 -8.39 -1.02 20.38
C ALA A 47 -8.19 -0.51 18.95
N PRO A 48 -7.90 -1.38 17.96
CA PRO A 48 -7.88 -0.98 16.57
C PRO A 48 -9.22 -0.36 16.19
N PHE A 49 -9.19 0.77 15.48
CA PHE A 49 -10.40 1.46 15.05
C PHE A 49 -10.52 1.40 13.52
N GLY A 50 -11.62 0.80 13.05
CA GLY A 50 -11.89 0.63 11.64
C GLY A 50 -11.04 -0.47 10.99
N HIS A 51 -10.94 -0.39 9.67
CA HIS A 51 -10.19 -1.30 8.82
C HIS A 51 -9.32 -0.50 7.84
N ALA A 52 -8.11 -0.98 7.57
CA ALA A 52 -7.23 -0.32 6.62
C ALA A 52 -6.61 -1.35 5.66
N MET A 53 -6.36 -0.91 4.43
CA MET A 53 -5.65 -1.66 3.40
C MET A 53 -4.57 -0.80 2.78
N GLU A 54 -3.45 -1.43 2.43
CA GLU A 54 -2.38 -0.81 1.64
C GLU A 54 -2.24 -1.54 0.31
N PHE A 55 -2.17 -0.77 -0.77
CA PHE A 55 -1.89 -1.25 -2.11
C PHE A 55 -0.51 -0.73 -2.53
N ARG A 56 0.40 -1.65 -2.82
CA ARG A 56 1.72 -1.33 -3.39
C ARG A 56 1.56 -1.12 -4.88
N ILE A 57 1.66 0.12 -5.31
CA ILE A 57 1.60 0.46 -6.74
C ILE A 57 3.01 0.35 -7.31
N ASN A 58 3.24 -0.73 -8.05
CA ASN A 58 4.52 -1.05 -8.65
C ASN A 58 4.48 -0.79 -10.16
N ALA A 59 5.63 -0.38 -10.71
CA ALA A 59 5.85 -0.29 -12.16
C ALA A 59 6.12 -1.69 -12.72
N GLU A 60 5.08 -2.50 -12.80
CA GLU A 60 5.10 -3.91 -13.20
C GLU A 60 3.93 -4.22 -14.13
N ASP A 61 4.10 -5.25 -14.95
CA ASP A 61 3.10 -5.73 -15.91
C ASP A 61 2.44 -7.01 -15.38
N PRO A 62 1.23 -6.95 -14.79
CA PRO A 62 0.56 -8.12 -14.26
C PRO A 62 0.20 -9.18 -15.31
N GLU A 63 0.00 -8.78 -16.56
CA GLU A 63 -0.32 -9.69 -17.68
C GLU A 63 0.89 -10.54 -18.11
N HIS A 64 2.11 -10.19 -17.65
CA HIS A 64 3.35 -10.83 -18.02
C HIS A 64 4.21 -11.14 -16.79
N ASP A 65 3.64 -11.90 -15.86
CA ASP A 65 4.32 -12.38 -14.65
C ASP A 65 4.98 -11.26 -13.82
N PHE A 66 4.28 -10.13 -13.69
CA PHE A 66 4.73 -8.97 -12.92
C PHE A 66 6.14 -8.48 -13.30
N ARG A 67 6.55 -8.66 -14.54
CA ARG A 67 7.86 -8.17 -14.99
C ARG A 67 7.95 -6.66 -14.80
N PRO A 68 9.12 -6.13 -14.36
CA PRO A 68 9.34 -4.70 -14.21
C PRO A 68 9.07 -3.94 -15.53
N CYS A 69 8.37 -2.82 -15.42
CA CYS A 69 8.02 -1.95 -16.53
C CYS A 69 8.59 -0.54 -16.32
N PRO A 70 9.93 -0.35 -16.43
CA PRO A 70 10.55 0.97 -16.29
C PRO A 70 10.14 1.87 -17.45
N GLY A 71 10.05 3.17 -17.20
CA GLY A 71 9.65 4.13 -18.24
C GLY A 71 9.51 5.55 -17.71
N ASN A 72 9.04 6.45 -18.57
CA ASN A 72 8.77 7.83 -18.20
C ASN A 72 7.30 7.99 -17.82
N ILE A 73 7.04 8.66 -16.70
CA ILE A 73 5.68 8.99 -16.24
C ILE A 73 5.16 10.17 -17.05
N THR A 74 4.20 9.93 -17.93
CA THR A 74 3.58 10.98 -18.77
C THR A 74 2.40 11.65 -18.10
N ARG A 75 1.72 10.93 -17.17
CA ARG A 75 0.64 11.44 -16.35
C ARG A 75 0.68 10.81 -14.96
N PHE A 76 0.39 11.59 -13.92
CA PHE A 76 0.39 11.13 -12.54
C PHE A 76 -0.66 11.90 -11.73
N ASP A 77 -1.87 11.35 -11.66
CA ASP A 77 -2.98 11.92 -10.90
C ASP A 77 -3.30 10.99 -9.72
N VAL A 78 -3.12 11.48 -8.51
CA VAL A 78 -3.35 10.72 -7.29
C VAL A 78 -4.79 10.84 -6.80
N PRO A 79 -5.41 9.77 -6.27
CA PRO A 79 -6.73 9.85 -5.65
C PRO A 79 -6.68 10.64 -4.34
N GLY A 80 -7.83 11.16 -3.93
CA GLY A 80 -7.97 11.92 -2.70
C GLY A 80 -9.27 11.63 -1.94
N GLY A 81 -9.56 12.45 -0.95
CA GLY A 81 -10.76 12.39 -0.14
C GLY A 81 -10.58 11.70 1.21
N PRO A 82 -11.65 11.66 2.05
CA PRO A 82 -11.59 11.07 3.38
C PRO A 82 -11.15 9.61 3.37
N GLY A 83 -10.23 9.25 4.29
CA GLY A 83 -9.72 7.88 4.42
C GLY A 83 -8.84 7.42 3.26
N VAL A 84 -8.28 8.33 2.46
CA VAL A 84 -7.32 8.03 1.40
C VAL A 84 -6.01 8.74 1.68
N ARG A 85 -4.91 7.98 1.71
CA ARG A 85 -3.53 8.46 1.89
C ARG A 85 -2.68 7.88 0.77
N VAL A 86 -1.91 8.73 0.10
CA VAL A 86 -0.95 8.31 -0.92
C VAL A 86 0.45 8.71 -0.46
N GLU A 87 1.36 7.74 -0.44
CA GLU A 87 2.78 7.96 -0.22
C GLU A 87 3.53 7.68 -1.51
N THR A 88 4.23 8.68 -2.01
CA THR A 88 4.98 8.56 -3.27
C THR A 88 6.15 9.55 -3.30
N TYR A 89 7.18 9.20 -4.05
CA TYR A 89 8.28 10.10 -4.41
C TYR A 89 8.19 10.54 -5.87
N ILE A 90 7.23 9.97 -6.63
CA ILE A 90 7.07 10.16 -8.07
C ILE A 90 6.15 11.35 -8.36
N LYS A 91 6.43 12.01 -9.45
CA LYS A 91 5.57 13.01 -10.09
C LYS A 91 5.59 12.85 -11.60
N GLN A 92 4.67 13.52 -12.28
CA GLN A 92 4.66 13.61 -13.74
C GLN A 92 6.01 14.14 -14.28
N GLY A 93 6.54 13.47 -15.28
CA GLY A 93 7.83 13.78 -15.90
C GLY A 93 9.01 13.00 -15.32
N ASP A 94 8.83 12.31 -14.19
CA ASP A 94 9.88 11.46 -13.63
C ASP A 94 10.06 10.17 -14.46
N ARG A 95 11.23 9.54 -14.29
CA ARG A 95 11.58 8.29 -14.93
C ARG A 95 11.78 7.18 -13.89
N ILE A 96 11.09 6.07 -14.09
CA ILE A 96 11.30 4.86 -13.30
C ILE A 96 12.54 4.13 -13.83
N SER A 97 13.49 3.91 -12.93
CA SER A 97 14.75 3.25 -13.22
C SER A 97 14.60 1.72 -13.22
N PRO A 98 15.26 0.99 -14.15
CA PRO A 98 15.30 -0.47 -14.11
C PRO A 98 16.28 -1.03 -13.06
N TYR A 99 17.03 -0.18 -12.33
CA TYR A 99 18.09 -0.60 -11.40
C TYR A 99 17.66 -0.58 -9.93
N TYR A 100 16.45 -0.11 -9.65
CA TYR A 100 15.90 0.00 -8.30
C TYR A 100 14.57 -0.73 -8.21
N ASP A 101 14.01 -0.79 -6.99
CA ASP A 101 12.68 -1.34 -6.74
C ASP A 101 11.62 -0.68 -7.64
N SER A 102 10.64 -1.48 -8.09
CA SER A 102 9.57 -1.06 -8.99
C SER A 102 8.47 -0.23 -8.31
N MET A 103 8.44 -0.16 -6.97
CA MET A 103 7.39 0.52 -6.23
C MET A 103 7.43 2.03 -6.46
N VAL A 104 6.35 2.58 -7.00
CA VAL A 104 6.21 4.01 -7.32
C VAL A 104 5.32 4.74 -6.33
N ALA A 105 4.40 4.04 -5.69
CA ALA A 105 3.53 4.61 -4.67
C ALA A 105 2.99 3.54 -3.73
N LYS A 106 2.52 3.98 -2.55
CA LYS A 106 1.61 3.22 -1.70
C LYS A 106 0.29 3.97 -1.62
N LEU A 107 -0.78 3.29 -1.94
CA LEU A 107 -2.13 3.77 -1.70
C LEU A 107 -2.66 3.10 -0.43
N ILE A 108 -2.97 3.89 0.58
CA ILE A 108 -3.53 3.41 1.84
C ILE A 108 -4.96 3.93 1.95
N VAL A 109 -5.89 3.03 2.22
CA VAL A 109 -7.30 3.37 2.46
C VAL A 109 -7.72 2.91 3.84
N TRP A 110 -8.64 3.67 4.45
CA TRP A 110 -9.24 3.36 5.73
C TRP A 110 -10.76 3.44 5.63
N GLY A 111 -11.47 2.56 6.31
CA GLY A 111 -12.92 2.57 6.46
C GLY A 111 -13.34 2.20 7.88
N ILE A 112 -14.61 2.46 8.24
CA ILE A 112 -15.13 2.08 9.55
C ILE A 112 -15.17 0.56 9.74
N ASP A 113 -15.31 -0.15 8.63
CA ASP A 113 -15.29 -1.60 8.52
C ASP A 113 -14.58 -2.06 7.23
N ARG A 114 -14.54 -3.38 7.02
CA ARG A 114 -13.91 -3.98 5.85
C ARG A 114 -14.63 -3.62 4.55
N ASP A 115 -15.94 -3.59 4.54
CA ASP A 115 -16.75 -3.34 3.35
C ASP A 115 -16.55 -1.91 2.85
N GLU A 116 -16.60 -0.92 3.74
CA GLU A 116 -16.28 0.46 3.41
C GLU A 116 -14.83 0.63 2.94
N CYS A 117 -13.89 -0.08 3.58
CA CYS A 117 -12.50 -0.04 3.18
C CYS A 117 -12.29 -0.61 1.78
N ILE A 118 -12.94 -1.73 1.41
CA ILE A 118 -12.92 -2.32 0.07
C ILE A 118 -13.52 -1.35 -0.95
N ALA A 119 -14.72 -0.80 -0.66
CA ALA A 119 -15.38 0.14 -1.56
C ALA A 119 -14.53 1.39 -1.82
N ARG A 120 -13.88 1.91 -0.77
CA ARG A 120 -12.96 3.05 -0.87
C ARG A 120 -11.70 2.70 -1.65
N GLY A 121 -11.17 1.48 -1.48
CA GLY A 121 -10.05 0.97 -2.25
C GLY A 121 -10.34 0.91 -3.74
N LYS A 122 -11.48 0.32 -4.11
CA LYS A 122 -11.94 0.27 -5.52
C LYS A 122 -12.05 1.66 -6.13
N ARG A 123 -12.71 2.60 -5.44
CA ARG A 123 -12.82 3.98 -5.90
C ARG A 123 -11.45 4.63 -6.08
N ALA A 124 -10.61 4.58 -5.05
CA ALA A 124 -9.31 5.23 -5.07
C ALA A 124 -8.38 4.67 -6.15
N LEU A 125 -8.35 3.33 -6.33
CA LEU A 125 -7.59 2.68 -7.40
C LEU A 125 -8.11 3.09 -8.79
N SER A 126 -9.43 3.23 -8.98
CA SER A 126 -10.02 3.66 -10.24
C SER A 126 -9.72 5.12 -10.60
N GLU A 127 -9.52 5.96 -9.60
CA GLU A 127 -9.14 7.38 -9.76
C GLU A 127 -7.62 7.56 -9.92
N PHE A 128 -6.80 6.57 -9.54
CA PHE A 128 -5.35 6.67 -9.60
C PHE A 128 -4.87 6.50 -11.05
N CYS A 129 -4.52 7.59 -11.71
CA CYS A 129 -4.09 7.58 -13.09
C CYS A 129 -2.56 7.69 -13.17
N ILE A 130 -1.92 6.66 -13.72
CA ILE A 130 -0.48 6.63 -14.03
C ILE A 130 -0.32 6.20 -15.48
N GLU A 131 0.25 7.06 -16.33
CA GLU A 131 0.48 6.77 -17.73
C GLU A 131 1.98 6.80 -18.07
N GLY A 132 2.36 6.06 -19.11
CA GLY A 132 3.74 5.92 -19.58
C GLY A 132 4.43 4.64 -19.11
N ILE A 133 3.84 3.96 -18.13
CA ILE A 133 4.27 2.64 -17.63
C ILE A 133 3.05 1.76 -17.36
N LYS A 134 3.24 0.44 -17.29
CA LYS A 134 2.25 -0.46 -16.69
C LYS A 134 2.42 -0.49 -15.18
N THR A 135 1.32 -0.70 -14.46
CA THR A 135 1.30 -0.77 -12.99
C THR A 135 0.45 -1.92 -12.49
N THR A 136 0.59 -2.24 -11.20
CA THR A 136 -0.21 -3.25 -10.49
C THR A 136 -1.64 -2.81 -10.18
N ILE A 137 -2.07 -1.58 -10.55
CA ILE A 137 -3.43 -1.08 -10.28
C ILE A 137 -4.53 -2.03 -10.81
N PRO A 138 -4.49 -2.52 -12.07
CA PRO A 138 -5.51 -3.43 -12.59
C PRO A 138 -5.61 -4.73 -11.79
N PHE A 139 -4.47 -5.30 -11.40
CA PHE A 139 -4.41 -6.49 -10.55
C PHE A 139 -5.06 -6.27 -9.19
N HIS A 140 -4.80 -5.14 -8.53
CA HIS A 140 -5.45 -4.82 -7.26
C HIS A 140 -6.97 -4.67 -7.38
N LEU A 141 -7.44 -4.05 -8.47
CA LEU A 141 -8.89 -3.95 -8.74
C LEU A 141 -9.51 -5.34 -8.90
N GLU A 142 -8.86 -6.24 -9.62
CA GLU A 142 -9.33 -7.61 -9.79
C GLU A 142 -9.38 -8.38 -8.46
N VAL A 143 -8.33 -8.28 -7.63
CA VAL A 143 -8.31 -8.89 -6.28
C VAL A 143 -9.50 -8.43 -5.44
N LEU A 144 -9.84 -7.15 -5.48
CA LEU A 144 -10.97 -6.60 -4.71
C LEU A 144 -12.34 -7.08 -5.19
N GLU A 145 -12.45 -7.67 -6.40
CA GLU A 145 -13.68 -8.28 -6.91
C GLU A 145 -13.85 -9.76 -6.51
N LYS A 146 -12.77 -10.44 -6.10
CA LYS A 146 -12.81 -11.84 -5.72
C LYS A 146 -13.62 -12.04 -4.42
N GLU A 147 -14.61 -12.94 -4.45
CA GLU A 147 -15.46 -13.23 -3.29
C GLU A 147 -14.64 -13.67 -2.07
N ALA A 148 -13.63 -14.54 -2.28
CA ALA A 148 -12.75 -14.99 -1.23
C ALA A 148 -12.00 -13.84 -0.55
N PHE A 149 -11.60 -12.79 -1.31
CA PHE A 149 -10.98 -11.60 -0.74
C PHE A 149 -11.99 -10.78 0.05
N VAL A 150 -13.19 -10.55 -0.49
CA VAL A 150 -14.26 -9.77 0.18
C VAL A 150 -14.64 -10.41 1.50
N GLU A 151 -14.78 -11.73 1.55
CA GLU A 151 -15.11 -12.49 2.77
C GLU A 151 -13.93 -12.67 3.75
N GLY A 152 -12.73 -12.25 3.36
CA GLY A 152 -11.54 -12.38 4.20
C GLY A 152 -10.94 -13.80 4.23
N ARG A 153 -11.33 -14.67 3.30
CA ARG A 153 -10.77 -16.01 3.12
C ARG A 153 -9.48 -15.96 2.27
N VAL A 154 -8.45 -15.33 2.82
CA VAL A 154 -7.19 -15.10 2.11
C VAL A 154 -6.08 -15.91 2.78
N TYR A 155 -5.47 -16.82 2.02
CA TYR A 155 -4.38 -17.70 2.44
C TYR A 155 -3.14 -17.44 1.57
N THR A 156 -2.05 -18.12 1.87
CA THR A 156 -0.76 -17.93 1.16
C THR A 156 -0.79 -18.36 -0.29
N ASP A 157 -1.71 -19.22 -0.67
CA ASP A 157 -1.96 -19.74 -2.02
C ASP A 157 -3.06 -18.97 -2.79
N PHE A 158 -3.56 -17.87 -2.22
CA PHE A 158 -4.68 -17.08 -2.78
C PHE A 158 -4.47 -16.72 -4.26
N ILE A 159 -3.27 -16.29 -4.63
CA ILE A 159 -2.98 -15.89 -6.03
C ILE A 159 -3.07 -17.10 -6.97
N GLU A 160 -2.55 -18.26 -6.54
CA GLU A 160 -2.56 -19.47 -7.36
C GLU A 160 -3.99 -20.03 -7.51
N THR A 161 -4.81 -19.94 -6.44
CA THR A 161 -6.14 -20.56 -6.39
C THR A 161 -7.26 -19.67 -6.94
N GLU A 162 -7.16 -18.35 -6.75
CA GLU A 162 -8.24 -17.39 -7.07
C GLU A 162 -7.91 -16.50 -8.29
N MET A 163 -6.64 -16.40 -8.67
CA MET A 163 -6.15 -15.52 -9.74
C MET A 163 -5.38 -16.28 -10.83
N GLY A 164 -5.08 -17.58 -10.64
CA GLY A 164 -4.46 -18.42 -11.67
C GLY A 164 -5.40 -18.61 -12.85
N ASP A 165 -4.87 -18.54 -14.07
CA ASP A 165 -5.61 -18.89 -15.29
C ASP A 165 -6.02 -20.37 -15.22
N GLU A 166 -7.33 -20.69 -15.49
CA GLU A 166 -7.81 -22.05 -15.70
C GLU A 166 -7.20 -22.68 -16.97
#